data_0903204653ec11c63997db2783163a50
#
_entry.id   0903204653ec11c63997db2783163a50
#
_cell.length_a   1.000
_cell.length_b   1.000
_cell.length_c   1.000
_cell.angle_alpha   90.00
_cell.angle_beta   90.00
_cell.angle_gamma   90.00
#
_symmetry.space_group_name_H-M   'P 1'
#
loop_
_entity.id
_entity.type
_entity.pdbx_description
1 polymer ?
#
loop_
_entity_poly.entity_id
_entity_poly.type
_entity_poly.pdbx_seq_one_letter_code
_entity_poly.pdbx_strand_id
1 'polypeptide(L)'
;MNTLSYKTISVNKETAKKEWVVIDATDQVVGRLCSKVAKLIRGKYKPSFTPNVDCGDNVIIINAAKAVFTGKKETDKVYTRYTGYPGGQRFNTPAELRKRPDGMDKIIRHAVKGMLPTGPLGRRLLDNLYIYDGTEHKHEAQQPKAIDINQYK
;
A
#
# COMPACT_ATOMS: atom_id res chain seq x y z
N MET A 1 -23.24 -32.72 21.91
CA MET A 1 -22.49 -31.47 21.69
C MET A 1 -22.61 -31.07 20.24
N ASN A 2 -23.03 -29.85 19.94
CA ASN A 2 -23.18 -29.42 18.55
C ASN A 2 -21.81 -28.90 18.04
N THR A 3 -21.07 -29.75 17.30
CA THR A 3 -19.71 -29.46 16.80
C THR A 3 -19.70 -28.48 15.63
N LEU A 4 -20.86 -28.00 15.17
CA LEU A 4 -21.01 -27.06 14.06
C LEU A 4 -20.58 -25.62 14.41
N SER A 5 -20.35 -25.31 15.71
CA SER A 5 -19.91 -24.00 16.17
C SER A 5 -18.46 -23.64 15.80
N TYR A 6 -17.66 -24.61 15.38
CA TYR A 6 -16.23 -24.43 15.02
C TYR A 6 -15.99 -24.39 13.51
N LYS A 7 -17.00 -24.12 12.70
CA LYS A 7 -16.81 -24.01 11.25
C LYS A 7 -15.92 -22.82 10.90
N THR A 8 -14.79 -23.05 10.28
CA THR A 8 -13.92 -22.02 9.75
C THR A 8 -14.64 -21.23 8.66
N ILE A 9 -14.73 -19.91 8.83
CA ILE A 9 -15.33 -19.01 7.83
C ILE A 9 -14.30 -18.72 6.77
N SER A 10 -14.56 -19.16 5.53
CA SER A 10 -13.78 -18.81 4.35
C SER A 10 -14.56 -17.79 3.54
N VAL A 11 -13.93 -16.67 3.21
CA VAL A 11 -14.56 -15.60 2.43
C VAL A 11 -14.33 -15.84 0.95
N ASN A 12 -15.39 -15.68 0.15
CA ASN A 12 -15.34 -15.69 -1.31
C ASN A 12 -15.32 -14.24 -1.85
N LYS A 13 -15.08 -14.10 -3.15
CA LYS A 13 -15.05 -12.80 -3.82
C LYS A 13 -16.35 -11.97 -3.62
N GLU A 14 -17.50 -12.65 -3.54
CA GLU A 14 -18.82 -12.02 -3.39
C GLU A 14 -19.11 -11.62 -1.93
N THR A 15 -18.56 -12.37 -0.97
CA THR A 15 -18.79 -12.14 0.46
C THR A 15 -17.74 -11.23 1.10
N ALA A 16 -16.68 -10.88 0.36
CA ALA A 16 -15.63 -9.99 0.83
C ALA A 16 -16.16 -8.55 0.97
N LYS A 17 -16.16 -8.04 2.20
CA LYS A 17 -16.53 -6.64 2.48
C LYS A 17 -15.28 -5.79 2.44
N LYS A 18 -15.24 -4.81 1.52
CA LYS A 18 -14.17 -3.82 1.39
C LYS A 18 -14.64 -2.47 1.89
N GLU A 19 -13.82 -1.84 2.71
CA GLU A 19 -14.03 -0.47 3.18
C GLU A 19 -13.05 0.47 2.49
N TRP A 20 -13.33 1.76 2.55
CA TRP A 20 -12.45 2.81 2.08
C TRP A 20 -11.80 3.50 3.27
N VAL A 21 -10.48 3.65 3.21
CA VAL A 21 -9.68 4.19 4.29
C VAL A 21 -8.77 5.29 3.79
N VAL A 22 -8.75 6.43 4.49
CA VAL A 22 -7.80 7.52 4.24
C VAL A 22 -6.72 7.54 5.32
N ILE A 23 -5.49 7.71 4.89
CA ILE A 23 -4.29 7.77 5.72
C ILE A 23 -3.51 9.03 5.37
N ASP A 24 -3.18 9.84 6.36
CA ASP A 24 -2.28 10.98 6.19
C ASP A 24 -0.82 10.52 6.31
N ALA A 25 -0.03 10.83 5.28
CA ALA A 25 1.39 10.51 5.22
C ALA A 25 2.31 11.62 5.78
N THR A 26 1.76 12.73 6.29
CA THR A 26 2.54 13.84 6.81
C THR A 26 3.48 13.35 7.92
N ASP A 27 4.78 13.64 7.77
CA ASP A 27 5.86 13.27 8.68
C ASP A 27 5.98 11.76 8.98
N GLN A 28 5.28 10.92 8.23
CA GLN A 28 5.36 9.47 8.39
C GLN A 28 6.59 8.91 7.66
N VAL A 29 7.27 7.97 8.32
CA VAL A 29 8.40 7.25 7.72
C VAL A 29 7.87 6.30 6.63
N VAL A 30 8.31 6.50 5.37
CA VAL A 30 7.83 5.74 4.20
C VAL A 30 7.80 4.23 4.44
N GLY A 31 8.85 3.64 5.01
CA GLY A 31 8.90 2.18 5.25
C GLY A 31 7.84 1.69 6.24
N ARG A 32 7.64 2.43 7.33
CA ARG A 32 6.63 2.10 8.36
C ARG A 32 5.22 2.31 7.83
N LEU A 33 4.98 3.40 7.12
CA LEU A 33 3.73 3.67 6.42
C LEU A 33 3.38 2.51 5.48
N CYS A 34 4.28 2.16 4.56
CA CYS A 34 4.05 1.12 3.56
C CYS A 34 3.78 -0.26 4.17
N SER A 35 4.44 -0.61 5.28
CA SER A 35 4.22 -1.91 5.94
C SER A 35 2.81 -2.04 6.53
N LYS A 36 2.28 -0.98 7.12
CA LYS A 36 0.92 -0.93 7.66
C LYS A 36 -0.12 -0.90 6.54
N VAL A 37 0.12 -0.07 5.52
CA VAL A 37 -0.71 -0.02 4.29
C VAL A 37 -0.80 -1.40 3.63
N ALA A 38 0.31 -2.13 3.50
CA ALA A 38 0.30 -3.48 2.93
C ALA A 38 -0.54 -4.48 3.77
N LYS A 39 -0.55 -4.35 5.10
CA LYS A 39 -1.43 -5.16 5.98
C LYS A 39 -2.91 -4.84 5.74
N LEU A 40 -3.27 -3.55 5.58
CA LEU A 40 -4.63 -3.08 5.30
C LEU A 40 -5.12 -3.57 3.93
N ILE A 41 -4.34 -3.36 2.88
CA ILE A 41 -4.65 -3.78 1.51
C ILE A 41 -4.82 -5.30 1.42
N ARG A 42 -4.03 -6.07 2.17
CA ARG A 42 -4.16 -7.52 2.20
C ARG A 42 -5.32 -8.01 3.08
N GLY A 43 -5.78 -7.18 4.03
CA GLY A 43 -6.86 -7.53 4.96
C GLY A 43 -6.45 -8.42 6.13
N LYS A 44 -5.15 -8.48 6.47
CA LYS A 44 -4.63 -9.35 7.55
C LYS A 44 -5.17 -9.02 8.95
N TYR A 45 -5.75 -7.85 9.14
CA TYR A 45 -6.37 -7.43 10.40
C TYR A 45 -7.81 -7.93 10.57
N LYS A 46 -8.43 -8.40 9.48
CA LYS A 46 -9.81 -8.93 9.50
C LYS A 46 -9.84 -10.37 9.99
N PRO A 47 -10.76 -10.74 10.89
CA PRO A 47 -10.88 -12.13 11.37
C PRO A 47 -11.28 -13.10 10.25
N SER A 48 -11.94 -12.60 9.20
CA SER A 48 -12.35 -13.36 8.03
C SER A 48 -11.30 -13.43 6.92
N PHE A 49 -10.04 -13.12 7.22
CA PHE A 49 -8.96 -13.13 6.23
C PHE A 49 -8.81 -14.49 5.55
N THR A 50 -8.86 -14.51 4.22
CA THR A 50 -8.64 -15.68 3.38
C THR A 50 -7.49 -15.43 2.43
N PRO A 51 -6.40 -16.25 2.44
CA PRO A 51 -5.15 -15.94 1.73
C PRO A 51 -5.25 -15.84 0.21
N ASN A 52 -6.19 -16.56 -0.40
CA ASN A 52 -6.39 -16.65 -1.86
C ASN A 52 -7.41 -15.64 -2.42
N VAL A 53 -8.06 -14.86 -1.55
CA VAL A 53 -9.07 -13.87 -1.93
C VAL A 53 -8.61 -12.48 -1.55
N ASP A 54 -9.04 -11.49 -2.33
CA ASP A 54 -8.85 -10.07 -2.01
C ASP A 54 -9.89 -9.62 -0.96
N CYS A 55 -9.49 -9.75 0.32
CA CYS A 55 -10.31 -9.39 1.48
C CYS A 55 -9.94 -8.03 2.08
N GLY A 56 -8.95 -7.35 1.52
CA GLY A 56 -8.44 -6.08 2.02
C GLY A 56 -9.35 -4.89 1.73
N ASP A 57 -8.91 -3.72 2.17
CA ASP A 57 -9.60 -2.46 1.95
C ASP A 57 -8.94 -1.64 0.86
N ASN A 58 -9.71 -0.67 0.34
CA ASN A 58 -9.19 0.37 -0.54
C ASN A 58 -8.51 1.43 0.33
N VAL A 59 -7.23 1.68 0.09
CA VAL A 59 -6.44 2.61 0.89
C VAL A 59 -6.08 3.84 0.06
N ILE A 60 -6.42 5.00 0.59
CA ILE A 60 -6.09 6.30 0.03
C ILE A 60 -5.00 6.91 0.91
N ILE A 61 -3.88 7.27 0.33
CA ILE A 61 -2.80 8.00 1.00
C ILE A 61 -2.84 9.45 0.52
N ILE A 62 -2.97 10.38 1.45
CA ILE A 62 -2.90 11.82 1.19
C ILE A 62 -1.58 12.40 1.73
N ASN A 63 -1.21 13.59 1.25
CA ASN A 63 0.04 14.27 1.61
C ASN A 63 1.30 13.42 1.36
N ALA A 64 1.31 12.57 0.33
CA ALA A 64 2.42 11.67 0.06
C ALA A 64 3.76 12.41 -0.10
N ALA A 65 3.75 13.62 -0.66
CA ALA A 65 4.92 14.47 -0.80
C ALA A 65 5.64 14.79 0.52
N LYS A 66 4.89 14.82 1.65
CA LYS A 66 5.41 15.12 2.98
C LYS A 66 5.96 13.91 3.74
N ALA A 67 5.87 12.71 3.18
CA ALA A 67 6.42 11.51 3.79
C ALA A 67 7.96 11.55 3.82
N VAL A 68 8.56 11.00 4.88
CA VAL A 68 9.99 11.18 5.21
C VAL A 68 10.76 9.88 5.12
N PHE A 69 12.03 9.96 4.70
CA PHE A 69 12.99 8.88 4.84
C PHE A 69 13.87 9.10 6.08
N THR A 70 14.21 8.04 6.79
CA THR A 70 15.13 8.11 7.93
C THR A 70 16.57 7.88 7.51
N GLY A 71 17.51 8.59 8.15
CA GLY A 71 18.93 8.52 7.87
C GLY A 71 19.27 8.99 6.45
N LYS A 72 20.33 8.45 5.86
CA LYS A 72 20.83 8.86 4.54
C LYS A 72 20.11 8.18 3.36
N LYS A 73 18.93 7.56 3.57
CA LYS A 73 18.24 6.77 2.53
C LYS A 73 17.78 7.61 1.35
N GLU A 74 17.62 8.91 1.51
CA GLU A 74 17.19 9.79 0.43
C GLU A 74 18.24 9.88 -0.68
N THR A 75 19.52 9.84 -0.33
CA THR A 75 20.65 9.92 -1.24
C THR A 75 21.27 8.57 -1.57
N ASP A 76 21.38 7.69 -0.57
CA ASP A 76 22.16 6.46 -0.68
C ASP A 76 21.34 5.26 -1.17
N LYS A 77 20.00 5.31 -1.01
CA LYS A 77 19.12 4.25 -1.51
C LYS A 77 19.02 4.30 -3.02
N VAL A 78 19.26 3.16 -3.68
CA VAL A 78 19.21 3.04 -5.13
C VAL A 78 18.07 2.14 -5.56
N TYR A 79 17.25 2.63 -6.49
CA TYR A 79 16.24 1.85 -7.21
C TYR A 79 16.82 1.44 -8.56
N THR A 80 17.06 0.15 -8.73
CA THR A 80 17.59 -0.41 -9.97
C THR A 80 16.44 -0.81 -10.89
N ARG A 81 16.54 -0.40 -12.16
CA ARG A 81 15.65 -0.82 -13.24
C ARG A 81 16.49 -1.29 -14.42
N TYR A 82 16.08 -2.40 -15.02
CA TYR A 82 16.69 -2.94 -16.22
C TYR A 82 15.70 -2.92 -17.39
N THR A 83 16.13 -2.48 -18.55
CA THR A 83 15.29 -2.33 -19.75
C THR A 83 15.29 -3.56 -20.64
N GLY A 84 16.15 -4.55 -20.38
CA GLY A 84 16.31 -5.77 -21.21
C GLY A 84 17.34 -5.67 -22.32
N TYR A 85 17.94 -4.49 -22.54
CA TYR A 85 18.97 -4.27 -23.57
C TYR A 85 20.37 -4.17 -22.98
N PRO A 86 21.44 -4.49 -23.75
CA PRO A 86 22.81 -4.22 -23.32
C PRO A 86 22.99 -2.77 -22.87
N GLY A 87 23.62 -2.55 -21.72
CA GLY A 87 23.77 -1.21 -21.11
C GLY A 87 22.45 -0.60 -20.57
N GLY A 88 21.34 -1.35 -20.55
CA GLY A 88 20.01 -0.86 -20.16
C GLY A 88 19.74 -0.78 -18.66
N GLN A 89 20.75 -0.99 -17.81
CA GLN A 89 20.59 -0.82 -16.36
C GLN A 89 20.54 0.66 -16.00
N ARG A 90 19.51 1.03 -15.22
CA ARG A 90 19.29 2.41 -14.76
C ARG A 90 19.18 2.43 -13.25
N PHE A 91 19.76 3.46 -12.66
CA PHE A 91 19.76 3.71 -11.24
C PHE A 91 19.05 5.03 -10.95
N ASN A 92 18.21 5.08 -9.93
CA ASN A 92 17.58 6.32 -9.48
C ASN A 92 17.61 6.35 -7.95
N THR A 93 17.93 7.49 -7.39
CA THR A 93 17.80 7.74 -5.95
C THR A 93 16.39 8.25 -5.60
N PRO A 94 15.91 8.12 -4.35
CA PRO A 94 14.67 8.74 -3.93
C PRO A 94 14.63 10.24 -4.19
N ALA A 95 15.74 10.96 -3.95
CA ALA A 95 15.85 12.39 -4.22
C ALA A 95 15.63 12.74 -5.70
N GLU A 96 16.15 11.92 -6.62
CA GLU A 96 15.90 12.09 -8.06
C GLU A 96 14.46 11.77 -8.45
N LEU A 97 13.88 10.72 -7.84
CA LEU A 97 12.49 10.37 -8.11
C LEU A 97 11.52 11.45 -7.63
N ARG A 98 11.74 12.03 -6.46
CA ARG A 98 10.90 13.13 -5.93
C ARG A 98 10.81 14.36 -6.85
N LYS A 99 11.83 14.61 -7.66
CA LYS A 99 11.82 15.72 -8.64
C LYS A 99 10.82 15.50 -9.78
N ARG A 100 10.32 14.28 -9.95
CA ARG A 100 9.35 13.95 -10.99
C ARG A 100 7.92 14.12 -10.45
N PRO A 101 6.95 14.48 -11.30
CA PRO A 101 5.57 14.71 -10.87
C PRO A 101 4.93 13.50 -10.14
N ASP A 102 5.27 12.26 -10.54
CA ASP A 102 4.75 11.03 -9.88
C ASP A 102 5.80 10.38 -8.99
N GLY A 103 6.72 11.14 -8.44
CA GLY A 103 7.88 10.58 -7.75
C GLY A 103 7.51 9.81 -6.50
N MET A 104 6.68 10.39 -5.64
CA MET A 104 6.25 9.75 -4.40
C MET A 104 5.29 8.59 -4.63
N ASP A 105 4.39 8.68 -5.61
CA ASP A 105 3.55 7.54 -6.01
C ASP A 105 4.42 6.33 -6.37
N LYS A 106 5.42 6.51 -7.23
CA LYS A 106 6.33 5.43 -7.64
C LYS A 106 7.10 4.83 -6.47
N ILE A 107 7.58 5.65 -5.53
CA ILE A 107 8.33 5.21 -4.35
C ILE A 107 7.43 4.36 -3.44
N ILE A 108 6.25 4.87 -3.08
CA ILE A 108 5.31 4.20 -2.17
C ILE A 108 4.78 2.93 -2.82
N ARG A 109 4.34 3.01 -4.07
CA ARG A 109 3.82 1.86 -4.83
C ARG A 109 4.86 0.76 -4.99
N HIS A 110 6.12 1.11 -5.26
CA HIS A 110 7.23 0.15 -5.33
C HIS A 110 7.46 -0.53 -3.98
N ALA A 111 7.44 0.23 -2.88
CA ALA A 111 7.62 -0.31 -1.53
C ALA A 111 6.48 -1.27 -1.14
N VAL A 112 5.21 -0.87 -1.36
CA VAL A 112 4.03 -1.70 -1.07
C VAL A 112 4.02 -2.96 -1.95
N LYS A 113 4.34 -2.84 -3.25
CA LYS A 113 4.45 -3.98 -4.17
C LYS A 113 5.42 -5.05 -3.66
N GLY A 114 6.57 -4.64 -3.11
CA GLY A 114 7.54 -5.57 -2.52
C GLY A 114 7.06 -6.25 -1.22
N MET A 115 6.04 -5.71 -0.55
CA MET A 115 5.46 -6.24 0.68
C MET A 115 4.20 -7.08 0.44
N LEU A 116 3.63 -7.02 -0.76
CA LEU A 116 2.47 -7.82 -1.18
C LEU A 116 2.92 -9.17 -1.78
N PRO A 117 2.04 -10.18 -1.85
CA PRO A 117 2.34 -11.45 -2.49
C PRO A 117 2.73 -11.26 -3.95
N THR A 118 3.64 -12.08 -4.44
CA THR A 118 3.96 -12.15 -5.87
C THR A 118 2.83 -12.88 -6.62
N GLY A 119 2.55 -12.44 -7.85
CA GLY A 119 1.58 -13.11 -8.71
C GLY A 119 0.31 -12.28 -9.00
N PRO A 120 -0.71 -12.90 -9.62
CA PRO A 120 -1.92 -12.20 -10.07
C PRO A 120 -2.71 -11.54 -8.94
N LEU A 121 -2.82 -12.20 -7.77
CA LEU A 121 -3.51 -11.65 -6.61
C LEU A 121 -2.82 -10.38 -6.10
N GLY A 122 -1.50 -10.39 -5.98
CA GLY A 122 -0.76 -9.21 -5.50
C GLY A 122 -0.88 -8.01 -6.44
N ARG A 123 -1.02 -8.23 -7.75
CA ARG A 123 -1.29 -7.13 -8.71
C ARG A 123 -2.65 -6.51 -8.46
N ARG A 124 -3.71 -7.33 -8.28
CA ARG A 124 -5.06 -6.85 -7.94
C ARG A 124 -5.11 -6.12 -6.60
N LEU A 125 -4.36 -6.62 -5.61
CA LEU A 125 -4.25 -5.96 -4.31
C LEU A 125 -3.60 -4.57 -4.43
N LEU A 126 -2.62 -4.42 -5.30
CA LEU A 126 -1.94 -3.14 -5.55
C LEU A 126 -2.86 -2.11 -6.20
N ASP A 127 -3.87 -2.54 -6.95
CA ASP A 127 -4.86 -1.65 -7.58
C ASP A 127 -5.81 -1.00 -6.56
N ASN A 128 -5.89 -1.55 -5.34
CA ASN A 128 -6.64 -0.96 -4.22
C ASN A 128 -5.87 0.18 -3.52
N LEU A 129 -4.69 0.57 -4.01
CA LEU A 129 -3.86 1.64 -3.46
C LEU A 129 -3.96 2.90 -4.31
N TYR A 130 -4.45 3.97 -3.70
CA TYR A 130 -4.58 5.31 -4.29
C TYR A 130 -3.66 6.27 -3.54
N ILE A 131 -2.83 7.02 -4.26
CA ILE A 131 -1.81 7.90 -3.68
C ILE A 131 -1.99 9.30 -4.25
N TYR A 132 -2.04 10.30 -3.36
CA TYR A 132 -2.18 11.70 -3.67
C TYR A 132 -1.08 12.51 -2.97
N ASP A 133 -0.41 13.38 -3.72
CA ASP A 133 0.65 14.23 -3.18
C ASP A 133 0.10 15.36 -2.31
N GLY A 134 -1.12 15.81 -2.58
CA GLY A 134 -1.84 16.84 -1.82
C GLY A 134 -2.81 16.28 -0.79
N THR A 135 -3.64 17.17 -0.25
CA THR A 135 -4.71 16.85 0.72
C THR A 135 -5.99 16.37 0.05
N GLU A 136 -6.23 16.77 -1.20
CA GLU A 136 -7.45 16.48 -1.93
C GLU A 136 -7.39 15.10 -2.61
N HIS A 137 -8.49 14.38 -2.58
CA HIS A 137 -8.63 13.10 -3.26
C HIS A 137 -9.99 13.02 -4.00
N LYS A 138 -10.04 12.20 -5.05
CA LYS A 138 -11.23 12.08 -5.93
C LYS A 138 -12.29 11.09 -5.42
N HIS A 139 -12.16 10.57 -4.19
CA HIS A 139 -12.98 9.47 -3.66
C HIS A 139 -13.91 9.91 -2.52
N GLU A 140 -14.38 11.14 -2.51
CA GLU A 140 -15.29 11.66 -1.47
C GLU A 140 -16.63 10.91 -1.44
N ALA A 141 -17.16 10.57 -2.62
CA ALA A 141 -18.41 9.81 -2.75
C ALA A 141 -18.39 8.44 -2.06
N GLN A 142 -17.19 7.88 -1.81
CA GLN A 142 -17.01 6.60 -1.13
C GLN A 142 -17.00 6.72 0.40
N GLN A 143 -17.08 7.92 0.94
CA GLN A 143 -17.07 8.23 2.38
C GLN A 143 -15.94 7.49 3.12
N PRO A 144 -14.67 7.70 2.73
CA PRO A 144 -13.56 6.96 3.30
C PRO A 144 -13.36 7.30 4.79
N LYS A 145 -13.07 6.29 5.61
CA LYS A 145 -12.78 6.45 7.02
C LYS A 145 -11.33 6.91 7.22
N ALA A 146 -11.13 8.00 7.97
CA ALA A 146 -9.78 8.42 8.35
C ALA A 146 -9.24 7.47 9.43
N ILE A 147 -8.03 6.95 9.21
CA ILE A 147 -7.32 6.08 10.16
C ILE A 147 -5.96 6.69 10.49
N ASP A 148 -5.69 6.82 11.80
CA ASP A 148 -4.36 7.14 12.28
C ASP A 148 -3.48 5.87 12.24
N ILE A 149 -2.47 5.92 11.38
CA ILE A 149 -1.59 4.79 11.15
C ILE A 149 -0.72 4.45 12.37
N ASN A 150 -0.53 5.39 13.30
CA ASN A 150 0.29 5.17 14.50
C ASN A 150 -0.42 4.25 15.51
N GLN A 151 -1.74 4.24 15.52
CA GLN A 151 -2.55 3.38 16.38
C GLN A 151 -2.62 1.92 15.87
N TYR A 152 -2.31 1.69 14.59
CA TYR A 152 -2.25 0.35 14.00
C TYR A 152 -0.94 -0.35 14.38
N LYS A 153 -1.03 -1.42 15.15
CA LYS A 153 0.10 -2.32 15.51
C LYS A 153 0.40 -3.35 14.42
#